data_901070252a37b25ed2c1871c07fc9e6c
#
_entry.id   901070252a37b25ed2c1871c07fc9e6c
#
_cell.length_a   1.000
_cell.length_b   1.000
_cell.length_c   1.000
_cell.angle_alpha   90.00
_cell.angle_beta   90.00
_cell.angle_gamma   90.00
#
_symmetry.space_group_name_H-M   'P 1'
#
loop_
_entity.id
_entity.type
_entity.pdbx_description
1 polymer ?
#
loop_
_entity_poly.entity_id
_entity_poly.type
_entity_poly.pdbx_seq_one_letter_code
_entity_poly.pdbx_strand_id
1 'polypeptide(L)'
;ELALTDYNIYHARDDKRFQFYVKPFYQISTNGKKLGQFFSPSNKASLAVREDGTGDIDPIWFNVISASGTSYSSTLCLRPQRQVTGGVLTFYASLDCMWDRLAHFWLLANTAVMGSFNKIQVRETKSAAAGTMAGFANMSQGLNNPAFCAGRISCKNVNKGGLDDIQVKLGYNAYLCENNTGHVAPYFVFTIPTGTKPKSKYLFEPLVGTNHASVGVGLNTDYVFNVCGDHNVSLLGDLKYRYVFAGTERRSFDLVNGGDWSRYLDVVTQAEPLNTLSGINYFTKYAKVTPQSTIDLWLAAHYTVCDWDVEFGYSLWWRQRE
;
A
#
# COMPACT_ATOMS: atom_id res chain seq x y z
N GLU A 1 -2.51 -2.51 0.05
CA GLU A 1 -3.07 -3.63 0.82
C GLU A 1 -2.80 -4.91 0.03
N LEU A 2 -2.29 -5.93 0.68
CA LEU A 2 -2.16 -7.25 0.09
C LEU A 2 -3.58 -7.83 0.01
N ALA A 3 -4.05 -8.15 -1.19
CA ALA A 3 -5.20 -9.03 -1.33
C ALA A 3 -4.76 -10.42 -0.85
N LEU A 4 -4.76 -10.59 0.46
CA LEU A 4 -4.50 -11.87 1.08
C LEU A 4 -5.76 -12.70 0.89
N THR A 5 -5.68 -13.60 -0.03
CA THR A 5 -6.76 -14.49 -0.39
C THR A 5 -7.14 -15.35 0.79
N ASP A 6 -8.39 -15.28 1.18
CA ASP A 6 -8.96 -16.16 2.22
C ASP A 6 -9.23 -17.58 1.68
N TYR A 7 -8.38 -17.99 0.74
CA TYR A 7 -8.38 -19.32 0.12
C TYR A 7 -8.52 -20.46 1.14
N ASN A 8 -8.06 -20.21 2.37
CA ASN A 8 -8.06 -21.22 3.42
C ASN A 8 -9.45 -21.62 3.94
N ILE A 9 -10.50 -20.80 3.73
CA ILE A 9 -11.87 -21.19 4.11
C ILE A 9 -12.33 -22.39 3.29
N TYR A 10 -11.93 -22.47 2.03
CA TYR A 10 -12.23 -23.61 1.15
C TYR A 10 -11.61 -24.91 1.67
N HIS A 11 -10.34 -24.89 2.09
CA HIS A 11 -9.67 -26.06 2.66
C HIS A 11 -10.06 -26.38 4.10
N ALA A 12 -10.69 -25.43 4.80
CA ALA A 12 -11.18 -25.63 6.16
C ALA A 12 -12.45 -26.52 6.25
N ARG A 13 -12.97 -26.96 5.10
CA ARG A 13 -14.14 -27.85 5.04
C ARG A 13 -13.90 -29.29 5.48
N ASP A 14 -12.64 -29.75 5.44
CA ASP A 14 -12.31 -31.09 5.89
C ASP A 14 -12.35 -31.12 7.41
N ASP A 15 -13.40 -31.68 8.01
CA ASP A 15 -13.65 -32.13 9.41
C ASP A 15 -12.70 -31.61 10.54
N LYS A 16 -11.83 -30.65 10.25
CA LYS A 16 -10.85 -30.11 11.18
C LYS A 16 -11.43 -28.92 11.93
N ARG A 17 -11.56 -29.09 13.24
CA ARG A 17 -12.09 -28.08 14.15
C ARG A 17 -11.24 -26.83 14.26
N PHE A 18 -9.92 -27.00 14.16
CA PHE A 18 -8.93 -25.92 14.23
C PHE A 18 -7.88 -26.11 13.16
N GLN A 19 -7.50 -25.02 12.49
CA GLN A 19 -6.47 -25.04 11.46
C GLN A 19 -5.57 -23.81 11.60
N PHE A 20 -4.29 -24.03 11.38
CA PHE A 20 -3.30 -22.95 11.34
C PHE A 20 -2.50 -23.05 10.04
N TYR A 21 -2.41 -21.94 9.32
CA TYR A 21 -1.71 -21.86 8.04
C TYR A 21 -0.66 -20.77 8.03
N VAL A 22 0.42 -21.03 7.33
CA VAL A 22 1.46 -20.06 7.02
C VAL A 22 1.64 -20.04 5.51
N LYS A 23 1.33 -18.90 4.86
CA LYS A 23 1.47 -18.73 3.41
C LYS A 23 2.58 -17.71 3.13
N PRO A 24 3.75 -18.12 2.60
CA PRO A 24 4.78 -17.18 2.19
C PRO A 24 4.33 -16.41 0.95
N PHE A 25 4.77 -15.16 0.83
CA PHE A 25 4.48 -14.34 -0.35
C PHE A 25 5.64 -13.40 -0.68
N TYR A 26 5.71 -13.04 -1.96
CA TYR A 26 6.58 -12.03 -2.49
C TYR A 26 5.86 -11.19 -3.54
N GLN A 27 5.96 -9.87 -3.44
CA GLN A 27 5.36 -8.94 -4.38
C GLN A 27 6.38 -7.88 -4.79
N ILE A 28 6.36 -7.48 -6.05
CA ILE A 28 7.18 -6.42 -6.60
C ILE A 28 6.37 -5.57 -7.58
N SER A 29 6.55 -4.25 -7.51
CA SER A 29 5.97 -3.35 -8.50
C SER A 29 6.72 -3.47 -9.83
N THR A 30 5.99 -3.65 -10.94
CA THR A 30 6.58 -3.90 -12.26
C THR A 30 6.75 -2.65 -13.12
N ASN A 31 5.91 -1.61 -12.91
CA ASN A 31 5.90 -0.40 -13.74
C ASN A 31 6.24 0.87 -12.94
N GLY A 32 7.53 1.06 -12.65
CA GLY A 32 8.01 2.22 -11.91
C GLY A 32 7.75 3.56 -12.62
N LYS A 33 7.72 3.61 -13.97
CA LYS A 33 7.43 4.86 -14.69
C LYS A 33 5.98 5.31 -14.49
N LYS A 34 5.02 4.38 -14.58
CA LYS A 34 3.60 4.67 -14.34
C LYS A 34 3.35 5.03 -12.86
N LEU A 35 3.99 4.31 -11.94
CA LEU A 35 3.94 4.65 -10.52
C LEU A 35 4.52 6.03 -10.22
N GLY A 36 5.58 6.45 -10.94
CA GLY A 36 6.20 7.76 -10.78
C GLY A 36 5.24 8.93 -11.01
N GLN A 37 4.27 8.76 -11.89
CA GLN A 37 3.29 9.79 -12.20
C GLN A 37 2.43 10.17 -10.96
N PHE A 38 2.15 9.24 -10.06
CA PHE A 38 1.40 9.51 -8.82
C PHE A 38 2.18 10.36 -7.80
N PHE A 39 3.49 10.43 -7.94
CA PHE A 39 4.35 11.23 -7.06
C PHE A 39 4.82 12.54 -7.71
N SER A 40 4.53 12.70 -8.99
CA SER A 40 5.00 13.83 -9.80
C SER A 40 3.96 14.94 -9.86
N PRO A 41 4.35 16.22 -9.90
CA PRO A 41 3.46 17.32 -10.20
C PRO A 41 2.67 17.07 -11.48
N SER A 42 1.36 17.37 -11.46
CA SER A 42 0.46 17.22 -12.60
C SER A 42 0.45 15.82 -13.24
N ASN A 43 0.83 14.78 -12.48
CA ASN A 43 0.91 13.38 -12.94
C ASN A 43 1.80 13.16 -14.18
N LYS A 44 2.82 13.98 -14.37
CA LYS A 44 3.74 13.88 -15.50
C LYS A 44 4.73 12.73 -15.34
N ALA A 45 5.06 12.06 -16.43
CA ALA A 45 6.07 10.99 -16.45
C ALA A 45 7.51 11.54 -16.35
N SER A 46 7.72 12.77 -16.77
CA SER A 46 8.97 13.52 -16.68
C SER A 46 8.68 14.97 -16.31
N LEU A 47 9.54 15.54 -15.52
CA LEU A 47 9.43 16.89 -14.96
C LEU A 47 10.54 17.78 -15.50
N ALA A 48 10.17 18.94 -15.98
CA ALA A 48 11.14 19.98 -16.33
C ALA A 48 11.58 20.70 -15.06
N VAL A 49 12.88 20.68 -14.79
CA VAL A 49 13.49 21.42 -13.69
C VAL A 49 14.16 22.64 -14.28
N ARG A 50 13.72 23.84 -13.89
CA ARG A 50 14.21 25.12 -14.43
C ARG A 50 14.33 26.15 -13.31
N GLU A 51 15.46 26.82 -13.26
CA GLU A 51 15.74 27.90 -12.29
C GLU A 51 15.03 29.21 -12.65
N ASP A 52 14.59 29.36 -13.90
CA ASP A 52 13.90 30.55 -14.41
C ASP A 52 12.36 30.54 -14.10
N GLY A 53 11.88 29.58 -13.35
CA GLY A 53 10.47 29.45 -13.00
C GLY A 53 9.55 28.94 -14.12
N THR A 54 10.09 28.61 -15.31
CA THR A 54 9.32 28.09 -16.44
C THR A 54 9.13 26.57 -16.38
N GLY A 55 9.79 25.90 -15.41
CA GLY A 55 9.75 24.47 -15.20
C GLY A 55 8.59 24.00 -14.34
N ASP A 56 8.46 22.67 -14.23
CA ASP A 56 7.54 22.04 -13.28
C ASP A 56 8.06 22.12 -11.83
N ILE A 57 9.38 22.27 -11.67
CA ILE A 57 10.08 22.30 -10.39
C ILE A 57 11.19 23.34 -10.47
N ASP A 58 11.29 24.17 -9.44
CA ASP A 58 12.44 25.05 -9.22
C ASP A 58 13.50 24.31 -8.39
N PRO A 59 14.75 24.18 -8.89
CA PRO A 59 15.82 23.47 -8.20
C PRO A 59 16.26 24.17 -6.89
N ILE A 60 15.99 25.46 -6.75
CA ILE A 60 16.32 26.26 -5.55
C ILE A 60 15.64 25.68 -4.32
N TRP A 61 14.39 25.18 -4.43
CA TRP A 61 13.65 24.54 -3.31
C TRP A 61 14.38 23.35 -2.70
N PHE A 62 15.30 22.76 -3.46
CA PHE A 62 16.08 21.59 -3.07
C PHE A 62 17.56 21.91 -2.82
N ASN A 63 17.88 23.21 -2.71
CA ASN A 63 19.25 23.71 -2.57
C ASN A 63 20.18 23.22 -3.70
N VAL A 64 19.67 23.20 -4.93
CA VAL A 64 20.42 22.94 -6.16
C VAL A 64 20.56 24.28 -6.88
N ILE A 65 21.72 24.92 -6.74
CA ILE A 65 21.97 26.30 -7.18
C ILE A 65 23.02 26.27 -8.29
N SER A 66 22.77 26.96 -9.40
CA SER A 66 23.72 27.06 -10.49
C SER A 66 24.91 27.97 -10.16
N ALA A 67 26.02 27.76 -10.86
CA ALA A 67 27.13 28.68 -10.81
C ALA A 67 26.73 30.04 -11.40
N SER A 68 27.37 31.12 -10.92
CA SER A 68 27.13 32.48 -11.41
C SER A 68 27.20 32.54 -12.94
N GLY A 69 26.15 33.10 -13.56
CA GLY A 69 26.05 33.29 -15.01
C GLY A 69 25.48 32.12 -15.81
N THR A 70 25.04 31.03 -15.15
CA THR A 70 24.37 29.90 -15.81
C THR A 70 23.06 29.58 -15.08
N SER A 71 22.02 29.13 -15.81
CA SER A 71 20.76 28.66 -15.19
C SER A 71 20.69 27.15 -15.19
N TYR A 72 20.31 26.59 -14.06
CA TYR A 72 20.14 25.15 -13.95
C TYR A 72 18.96 24.68 -14.80
N SER A 73 19.21 23.66 -15.61
CA SER A 73 18.18 23.06 -16.47
C SER A 73 18.38 21.55 -16.58
N SER A 74 17.35 20.80 -16.20
CA SER A 74 17.35 19.35 -16.33
C SER A 74 15.96 18.78 -16.55
N THR A 75 15.90 17.51 -16.91
CA THR A 75 14.67 16.71 -16.97
C THR A 75 14.78 15.59 -15.96
N LEU A 76 13.78 15.48 -15.09
CA LEU A 76 13.70 14.54 -13.98
C LEU A 76 12.64 13.48 -14.25
N CYS A 77 12.97 12.22 -14.01
CA CYS A 77 12.02 11.12 -14.05
C CYS A 77 12.09 10.32 -12.76
N LEU A 78 10.94 10.20 -12.07
CA LEU A 78 10.80 9.40 -10.86
C LEU A 78 10.39 7.97 -11.21
N ARG A 79 11.10 6.99 -10.64
CA ARG A 79 10.79 5.56 -10.83
C ARG A 79 10.70 4.86 -9.48
N PRO A 80 9.54 4.95 -8.81
CA PRO A 80 9.29 4.23 -7.57
C PRO A 80 9.31 2.71 -7.79
N GLN A 81 9.85 2.00 -6.81
CA GLN A 81 9.81 0.56 -6.74
C GLN A 81 9.46 0.14 -5.32
N ARG A 82 8.48 -0.73 -5.20
CA ARG A 82 8.09 -1.38 -3.94
C ARG A 82 8.30 -2.87 -4.05
N GLN A 83 8.88 -3.44 -3.02
CA GLN A 83 8.98 -4.88 -2.82
C GLN A 83 8.40 -5.21 -1.44
N VAL A 84 7.65 -6.28 -1.36
CA VAL A 84 7.09 -6.77 -0.10
C VAL A 84 7.31 -8.27 -0.04
N THR A 85 7.81 -8.75 1.08
CA THR A 85 8.02 -10.18 1.33
C THR A 85 7.60 -10.53 2.74
N GLY A 86 7.09 -11.73 2.94
CA GLY A 86 6.65 -12.15 4.27
C GLY A 86 5.89 -13.45 4.28
N GLY A 87 5.19 -13.68 5.38
CA GLY A 87 4.29 -14.81 5.56
C GLY A 87 2.97 -14.36 6.18
N VAL A 88 1.87 -14.80 5.61
CA VAL A 88 0.53 -14.65 6.18
C VAL A 88 0.32 -15.78 7.17
N LEU A 89 -0.12 -15.42 8.37
CA LEU A 89 -0.53 -16.32 9.43
C LEU A 89 -2.05 -16.31 9.47
N THR A 90 -2.68 -17.47 9.32
CA THR A 90 -4.13 -17.61 9.39
C THR A 90 -4.49 -18.68 10.41
N PHE A 91 -5.39 -18.34 11.30
CA PHE A 91 -6.01 -19.24 12.24
C PHE A 91 -7.50 -19.35 11.90
N TYR A 92 -7.99 -20.57 11.76
CA TYR A 92 -9.42 -20.89 11.55
C TYR A 92 -9.93 -21.76 12.68
N ALA A 93 -11.15 -21.52 13.11
CA ALA A 93 -11.87 -22.34 14.09
C ALA A 93 -13.33 -22.51 13.66
N SER A 94 -13.82 -23.75 13.58
CA SER A 94 -15.24 -24.06 13.52
C SER A 94 -15.81 -23.94 14.94
N LEU A 95 -16.91 -23.22 15.11
CA LEU A 95 -17.54 -22.99 16.42
C LEU A 95 -18.58 -24.06 16.82
N ASP A 96 -18.90 -24.96 15.92
CA ASP A 96 -19.78 -26.11 16.17
C ASP A 96 -19.28 -27.02 17.30
N CYS A 97 -17.94 -27.06 17.46
CA CYS A 97 -17.34 -27.89 18.51
C CYS A 97 -17.44 -27.29 19.93
N MET A 98 -17.79 -25.99 20.05
CA MET A 98 -17.87 -25.32 21.35
C MET A 98 -19.28 -25.33 21.93
N TRP A 99 -20.29 -25.17 21.06
CA TRP A 99 -21.72 -25.22 21.44
C TRP A 99 -22.56 -25.67 20.25
N ASP A 100 -23.44 -26.63 20.43
CA ASP A 100 -24.36 -27.16 19.40
C ASP A 100 -25.19 -26.02 18.72
N ARG A 101 -25.47 -24.95 19.47
CA ARG A 101 -26.20 -23.78 18.95
C ARG A 101 -25.41 -22.92 17.98
N LEU A 102 -24.09 -23.10 17.90
CA LEU A 102 -23.19 -22.39 16.98
C LEU A 102 -22.79 -23.26 15.79
N ALA A 103 -23.57 -24.33 15.52
CA ALA A 103 -23.40 -25.09 14.30
C ALA A 103 -23.40 -24.16 13.08
N HIS A 104 -22.51 -24.41 12.13
CA HIS A 104 -22.25 -23.60 10.93
C HIS A 104 -21.56 -22.27 11.13
N PHE A 105 -21.28 -21.81 12.37
CA PHE A 105 -20.46 -20.63 12.59
C PHE A 105 -18.97 -20.96 12.58
N TRP A 106 -18.19 -20.02 12.06
CA TRP A 106 -16.74 -20.13 12.04
C TRP A 106 -16.07 -18.80 12.40
N LEU A 107 -14.87 -18.88 12.95
CA LEU A 107 -13.99 -17.75 13.26
C LEU A 107 -12.71 -17.90 12.43
N LEU A 108 -12.27 -16.80 11.82
CA LEU A 108 -10.98 -16.73 11.14
C LEU A 108 -10.24 -15.48 11.60
N ALA A 109 -8.98 -15.66 12.00
CA ALA A 109 -8.09 -14.56 12.29
C ALA A 109 -6.87 -14.63 11.37
N ASN A 110 -6.53 -13.54 10.69
CA ASN A 110 -5.35 -13.47 9.85
C ASN A 110 -4.54 -12.19 10.08
N THR A 111 -3.25 -12.31 9.87
CA THR A 111 -2.29 -11.21 9.85
C THR A 111 -1.08 -11.62 9.02
N ALA A 112 -0.19 -10.68 8.71
CA ALA A 112 1.07 -11.00 8.05
C ALA A 112 2.27 -10.46 8.83
N VAL A 113 3.32 -11.27 8.91
CA VAL A 113 4.65 -10.78 9.28
C VAL A 113 5.38 -10.49 7.99
N MET A 114 5.72 -9.21 7.76
CA MET A 114 6.27 -8.81 6.47
C MET A 114 7.34 -7.74 6.55
N GLY A 115 8.17 -7.69 5.51
CA GLY A 115 9.09 -6.60 5.21
C GLY A 115 8.66 -5.85 3.95
N SER A 116 8.58 -4.53 4.03
CA SER A 116 8.34 -3.64 2.91
C SER A 116 9.60 -2.84 2.58
N PHE A 117 9.99 -2.81 1.31
CA PHE A 117 11.20 -2.17 0.80
C PHE A 117 10.80 -1.21 -0.32
N ASN A 118 10.97 0.08 -0.09
CA ASN A 118 10.60 1.12 -1.03
C ASN A 118 11.82 1.94 -1.43
N LYS A 119 11.89 2.36 -2.69
CA LYS A 119 12.84 3.35 -3.19
C LYS A 119 12.22 4.14 -4.33
N ILE A 120 12.70 5.34 -4.58
CA ILE A 120 12.41 6.10 -5.78
C ILE A 120 13.73 6.32 -6.53
N GLN A 121 13.93 5.61 -7.64
CA GLN A 121 15.06 5.89 -8.52
C GLN A 121 14.80 7.21 -9.24
N VAL A 122 15.69 8.16 -9.04
CA VAL A 122 15.67 9.47 -9.71
C VAL A 122 16.60 9.38 -10.91
N ARG A 123 16.05 9.53 -12.11
CA ARG A 123 16.82 9.66 -13.34
C ARG A 123 16.77 11.13 -13.76
N GLU A 124 17.93 11.73 -13.86
CA GLU A 124 18.09 13.11 -14.25
C GLU A 124 18.96 13.21 -15.50
N THR A 125 18.47 13.96 -16.49
CA THR A 125 19.22 14.33 -17.68
C THR A 125 19.42 15.82 -17.66
N LYS A 126 20.65 16.28 -17.46
CA LYS A 126 21.02 17.70 -17.48
C LYS A 126 21.07 18.20 -18.92
N SER A 127 20.46 19.35 -19.18
CA SER A 127 20.47 20.02 -20.47
C SER A 127 21.50 21.16 -20.54
N ALA A 128 22.00 21.61 -19.40
CA ALA A 128 23.11 22.56 -19.29
C ALA A 128 24.13 22.11 -18.24
N ALA A 129 25.39 22.38 -18.44
CA ALA A 129 26.43 22.13 -17.46
C ALA A 129 26.30 23.13 -16.31
N ALA A 130 25.62 22.71 -15.24
CA ALA A 130 25.54 23.51 -14.04
C ALA A 130 26.78 23.24 -13.18
N GLY A 131 27.64 24.20 -13.06
CA GLY A 131 28.60 24.26 -11.96
C GLY A 131 27.85 24.68 -10.71
N THR A 132 27.87 23.89 -9.64
CA THR A 132 27.27 24.28 -8.36
C THR A 132 28.31 24.95 -7.49
N MET A 133 28.08 26.19 -7.07
CA MET A 133 28.97 26.90 -6.17
C MET A 133 28.66 26.74 -4.69
N ALA A 134 27.36 26.53 -4.36
CA ALA A 134 26.90 26.25 -3.01
C ALA A 134 25.62 25.38 -3.11
N GLY A 135 25.59 24.26 -2.40
CA GLY A 135 24.42 23.37 -2.42
C GLY A 135 24.71 21.99 -3.04
N PHE A 136 23.66 21.33 -3.53
CA PHE A 136 23.77 20.00 -4.10
C PHE A 136 24.10 20.02 -5.59
N ALA A 137 24.90 19.07 -6.05
CA ALA A 137 25.34 18.97 -7.43
C ALA A 137 24.26 18.53 -8.42
N ASN A 138 23.14 17.98 -7.95
CA ASN A 138 22.05 17.48 -8.77
C ASN A 138 20.76 17.33 -7.95
N MET A 139 19.63 17.18 -8.66
CA MET A 139 18.32 17.01 -8.04
C MET A 139 18.20 15.72 -7.20
N SER A 140 18.91 14.66 -7.57
CA SER A 140 18.89 13.42 -6.79
C SER A 140 19.44 13.62 -5.36
N GLN A 141 20.46 14.47 -5.22
CA GLN A 141 21.00 14.85 -3.90
C GLN A 141 20.07 15.83 -3.18
N GLY A 142 19.56 16.85 -3.88
CA GLY A 142 18.65 17.84 -3.32
C GLY A 142 17.35 17.22 -2.80
N LEU A 143 16.74 16.29 -3.55
CA LEU A 143 15.53 15.56 -3.13
C LEU A 143 15.77 14.66 -1.90
N ASN A 144 17.00 14.26 -1.65
CA ASN A 144 17.38 13.49 -0.46
C ASN A 144 18.10 14.36 0.59
N ASN A 145 17.91 15.66 0.55
CA ASN A 145 18.52 16.61 1.49
C ASN A 145 18.38 16.14 2.94
N PRO A 146 19.49 15.98 3.70
CA PRO A 146 19.44 15.56 5.09
C PRO A 146 18.72 16.56 6.02
N ALA A 147 18.64 17.83 5.64
CA ALA A 147 17.89 18.86 6.37
C ALA A 147 16.37 18.67 6.31
N PHE A 148 15.86 17.89 5.35
CA PHE A 148 14.45 17.55 5.28
C PHE A 148 14.11 16.53 6.36
N CYS A 149 13.29 16.91 7.34
CA CYS A 149 12.77 15.99 8.37
C CYS A 149 11.62 15.12 7.83
N ALA A 150 11.06 15.49 6.67
CA ALA A 150 9.95 14.81 6.02
C ALA A 150 10.10 14.85 4.49
N GLY A 151 9.35 14.00 3.79
CA GLY A 151 9.21 14.03 2.34
C GLY A 151 10.48 13.73 1.53
N ARG A 152 11.53 13.15 2.11
CA ARG A 152 12.76 12.81 1.37
C ARG A 152 12.48 11.82 0.26
N ILE A 153 13.17 11.97 -0.85
CA ILE A 153 13.21 10.98 -1.91
C ILE A 153 14.52 10.20 -1.82
N SER A 154 14.45 8.94 -1.47
CA SER A 154 15.62 8.05 -1.35
C SER A 154 15.78 7.18 -2.57
N CYS A 155 16.95 7.21 -3.21
CA CYS A 155 17.35 6.28 -4.26
C CYS A 155 17.79 4.91 -3.71
N LYS A 156 18.09 4.84 -2.41
CA LYS A 156 18.41 3.60 -1.71
C LYS A 156 17.13 2.96 -1.17
N ASN A 157 17.15 1.65 -0.95
CA ASN A 157 16.05 0.97 -0.30
C ASN A 157 15.84 1.52 1.12
N VAL A 158 14.63 1.98 1.37
CA VAL A 158 14.11 2.26 2.71
C VAL A 158 13.28 1.06 3.10
N ASN A 159 13.58 0.44 4.22
CA ASN A 159 12.94 -0.79 4.67
C ASN A 159 12.17 -0.59 5.97
N LYS A 160 11.11 -1.37 6.11
CA LYS A 160 10.29 -1.46 7.31
C LYS A 160 9.80 -2.89 7.46
N GLY A 161 10.06 -3.50 8.60
CA GLY A 161 9.48 -4.79 8.98
C GLY A 161 8.46 -4.62 10.10
N GLY A 162 7.50 -5.54 10.17
CA GLY A 162 6.50 -5.52 11.24
C GLY A 162 5.37 -6.51 11.03
N LEU A 163 4.41 -6.46 11.95
CA LEU A 163 3.15 -7.15 11.89
C LEU A 163 2.15 -6.27 11.14
N ASP A 164 1.39 -6.87 10.22
CA ASP A 164 0.25 -6.23 9.54
C ASP A 164 -0.92 -6.07 10.51
N ASP A 165 -1.96 -5.36 10.07
CA ASP A 165 -3.21 -5.27 10.80
C ASP A 165 -3.83 -6.66 10.96
N ILE A 166 -4.33 -6.98 12.15
CA ILE A 166 -4.99 -8.25 12.41
C ILE A 166 -6.44 -8.15 11.95
N GLN A 167 -6.86 -9.02 11.05
CA GLN A 167 -8.26 -9.15 10.64
C GLN A 167 -8.89 -10.35 11.35
N VAL A 168 -10.07 -10.12 11.92
CA VAL A 168 -10.90 -11.17 12.54
C VAL A 168 -12.22 -11.22 11.80
N LYS A 169 -12.59 -12.40 11.32
CA LYS A 169 -13.83 -12.67 10.61
C LYS A 169 -14.68 -13.63 11.43
N LEU A 170 -15.95 -13.34 11.53
CA LEU A 170 -16.98 -14.24 12.09
C LEU A 170 -18.00 -14.51 10.98
N GLY A 171 -18.07 -15.73 10.54
CA GLY A 171 -18.93 -16.11 9.43
C GLY A 171 -19.90 -17.24 9.76
N TYR A 172 -20.86 -17.42 8.87
CA TYR A 172 -21.90 -18.42 8.95
C TYR A 172 -22.03 -19.12 7.60
N ASN A 173 -21.99 -20.46 7.58
CA ASN A 173 -22.22 -21.27 6.40
C ASN A 173 -23.74 -21.32 6.13
N ALA A 174 -24.23 -20.38 5.31
CA ALA A 174 -25.65 -20.19 5.06
C ALA A 174 -26.24 -21.21 4.10
N TYR A 175 -25.43 -21.66 3.14
CA TYR A 175 -25.82 -22.61 2.13
C TYR A 175 -24.70 -23.60 1.85
N LEU A 176 -25.04 -24.88 1.88
CA LEU A 176 -24.16 -25.98 1.51
C LEU A 176 -24.95 -26.84 0.51
N CYS A 177 -24.43 -27.03 -0.70
CA CYS A 177 -25.02 -27.93 -1.66
C CYS A 177 -24.97 -29.37 -1.16
N GLU A 178 -25.98 -30.16 -1.55
CA GLU A 178 -25.89 -31.61 -1.43
C GLU A 178 -24.59 -32.09 -2.06
N ASN A 179 -23.88 -33.01 -1.42
CA ASN A 179 -22.54 -33.50 -1.80
C ASN A 179 -21.37 -32.50 -1.65
N ASN A 180 -21.52 -31.44 -0.85
CA ASN A 180 -20.46 -30.44 -0.61
C ASN A 180 -19.90 -29.77 -1.88
N THR A 181 -20.68 -29.67 -2.94
CA THR A 181 -20.26 -29.09 -4.22
C THR A 181 -20.32 -27.57 -4.25
N GLY A 182 -21.02 -26.93 -3.33
CA GLY A 182 -21.15 -25.49 -3.29
C GLY A 182 -21.31 -24.95 -1.88
N HIS A 183 -20.86 -23.73 -1.66
CA HIS A 183 -20.86 -23.06 -0.37
C HIS A 183 -21.05 -21.55 -0.51
N VAL A 184 -21.87 -20.99 0.38
CA VAL A 184 -22.10 -19.56 0.51
C VAL A 184 -22.02 -19.20 1.99
N ALA A 185 -21.09 -18.32 2.34
CA ALA A 185 -20.84 -17.92 3.72
C ALA A 185 -20.73 -16.40 3.87
N PRO A 186 -21.79 -15.71 4.29
CA PRO A 186 -21.68 -14.35 4.76
C PRO A 186 -20.83 -14.27 6.03
N TYR A 187 -20.13 -13.14 6.20
CA TYR A 187 -19.31 -12.91 7.39
C TYR A 187 -19.22 -11.43 7.77
N PHE A 188 -18.96 -11.19 9.05
CA PHE A 188 -18.51 -9.92 9.57
C PHE A 188 -16.98 -9.89 9.64
N VAL A 189 -16.37 -8.74 9.41
CA VAL A 189 -14.92 -8.55 9.51
C VAL A 189 -14.59 -7.34 10.38
N PHE A 190 -13.64 -7.53 11.28
CA PHE A 190 -13.06 -6.49 12.13
C PHE A 190 -11.57 -6.42 11.88
N THR A 191 -11.01 -5.21 11.81
CA THR A 191 -9.57 -5.02 11.69
C THR A 191 -9.04 -4.30 12.92
N ILE A 192 -8.06 -4.92 13.57
CA ILE A 192 -7.34 -4.36 14.71
C ILE A 192 -6.08 -3.69 14.16
N PRO A 193 -5.84 -2.40 14.43
CA PRO A 193 -4.74 -1.62 13.85
C PRO A 193 -3.40 -1.93 14.54
N THR A 194 -2.78 -3.05 14.19
CA THR A 194 -1.46 -3.46 14.68
C THR A 194 -0.32 -3.03 13.76
N GLY A 195 -0.65 -2.54 12.58
CA GLY A 195 0.29 -2.07 11.57
C GLY A 195 1.12 -0.84 11.99
N THR A 196 1.99 -0.40 11.12
CA THR A 196 2.92 0.70 11.39
C THR A 196 2.33 2.05 11.01
N LYS A 197 2.47 3.06 11.88
CA LYS A 197 2.06 4.45 11.58
C LYS A 197 3.03 5.12 10.62
N PRO A 198 2.53 5.88 9.61
CA PRO A 198 3.36 6.71 8.75
C PRO A 198 4.04 7.83 9.55
N LYS A 199 5.33 8.03 9.28
CA LYS A 199 6.15 9.11 9.88
C LYS A 199 6.37 10.27 8.91
N SER A 200 5.98 10.11 7.65
CA SER A 200 6.20 11.04 6.53
C SER A 200 7.67 11.41 6.32
N LYS A 201 8.60 10.57 6.78
CA LYS A 201 10.04 10.83 6.62
C LYS A 201 10.48 10.77 5.16
N TYR A 202 9.87 9.86 4.40
CA TYR A 202 10.13 9.69 2.98
C TYR A 202 8.83 9.89 2.19
N LEU A 203 8.95 10.42 0.95
CA LEU A 203 7.81 10.59 0.05
C LEU A 203 7.14 9.23 -0.27
N PHE A 204 7.95 8.19 -0.40
CA PHE A 204 7.51 6.81 -0.60
C PHE A 204 7.94 5.96 0.60
N GLU A 205 7.35 6.24 1.75
CA GLU A 205 7.66 5.55 3.00
C GLU A 205 7.14 4.11 2.97
N PRO A 206 7.96 3.09 3.32
CA PRO A 206 7.47 1.74 3.48
C PRO A 206 6.59 1.63 4.72
N LEU A 207 5.43 1.04 4.55
CA LEU A 207 4.46 0.80 5.62
C LEU A 207 4.12 -0.68 5.67
N VAL A 208 3.79 -1.17 6.85
CA VAL A 208 3.25 -2.49 7.12
C VAL A 208 1.87 -2.27 7.73
N GLY A 209 0.82 -2.76 7.06
CA GLY A 209 -0.56 -2.47 7.43
C GLY A 209 -1.01 -1.06 7.09
N THR A 210 -2.23 -0.75 7.49
CA THR A 210 -2.84 0.58 7.35
C THR A 210 -2.84 1.36 8.66
N ASN A 211 -2.73 0.65 9.79
CA ASN A 211 -2.86 1.17 11.15
C ASN A 211 -4.20 1.90 11.40
N HIS A 212 -5.26 1.44 10.72
CA HIS A 212 -6.63 1.92 10.94
C HIS A 212 -7.53 0.78 11.34
N ALA A 213 -8.36 0.99 12.37
CA ALA A 213 -9.43 0.06 12.68
C ALA A 213 -10.49 0.09 11.57
N SER A 214 -11.10 -1.04 11.29
CA SER A 214 -12.21 -1.12 10.34
C SER A 214 -13.24 -2.15 10.77
N VAL A 215 -14.47 -1.98 10.26
CA VAL A 215 -15.55 -2.94 10.40
C VAL A 215 -16.19 -3.14 9.03
N GLY A 216 -16.66 -4.34 8.77
CA GLY A 216 -17.26 -4.62 7.48
C GLY A 216 -18.00 -5.93 7.43
N VAL A 217 -18.49 -6.22 6.22
CA VAL A 217 -19.20 -7.44 5.88
C VAL A 217 -18.61 -8.01 4.61
N GLY A 218 -18.78 -9.31 4.43
CA GLY A 218 -18.35 -9.95 3.20
C GLY A 218 -19.15 -11.22 2.93
N LEU A 219 -18.90 -11.76 1.74
CA LEU A 219 -19.50 -12.98 1.24
C LEU A 219 -18.41 -13.84 0.65
N ASN A 220 -18.21 -15.02 1.19
CA ASN A 220 -17.34 -16.04 0.65
C ASN A 220 -18.16 -17.09 -0.06
N THR A 221 -17.76 -17.51 -1.25
CA THR A 221 -18.44 -18.51 -2.05
C THR A 221 -17.45 -19.43 -2.72
N ASP A 222 -17.82 -20.68 -2.87
CA ASP A 222 -17.12 -21.63 -3.71
C ASP A 222 -18.10 -22.59 -4.38
N TYR A 223 -17.70 -23.10 -5.53
CA TYR A 223 -18.44 -24.13 -6.24
C TYR A 223 -17.48 -25.09 -6.93
N VAL A 224 -17.67 -26.39 -6.68
CA VAL A 224 -16.84 -27.46 -7.22
C VAL A 224 -17.56 -28.15 -8.37
N PHE A 225 -16.92 -28.20 -9.52
CA PHE A 225 -17.36 -28.96 -10.69
C PHE A 225 -16.53 -30.22 -10.79
N ASN A 226 -17.15 -31.39 -10.68
CA ASN A 226 -16.48 -32.63 -11.01
C ASN A 226 -16.46 -32.82 -12.51
N VAL A 227 -15.27 -32.80 -13.11
CA VAL A 227 -15.16 -32.84 -14.57
C VAL A 227 -15.16 -34.29 -15.08
N CYS A 228 -14.29 -35.14 -14.56
CA CYS A 228 -14.26 -36.59 -14.84
C CYS A 228 -13.12 -37.25 -14.02
N GLY A 229 -13.39 -38.39 -13.40
CA GLY A 229 -12.40 -39.11 -12.61
C GLY A 229 -11.83 -38.27 -11.47
N ASP A 230 -10.51 -38.18 -11.39
CA ASP A 230 -9.77 -37.43 -10.34
C ASP A 230 -9.61 -35.93 -10.66
N HIS A 231 -10.33 -35.40 -11.65
CA HIS A 231 -10.25 -34.02 -12.09
C HIS A 231 -11.37 -33.17 -11.48
N ASN A 232 -11.01 -32.15 -10.72
CA ASN A 232 -11.96 -31.20 -10.15
C ASN A 232 -11.60 -29.76 -10.58
N VAL A 233 -12.61 -28.97 -10.92
CA VAL A 233 -12.49 -27.53 -11.11
C VAL A 233 -13.32 -26.84 -10.04
N SER A 234 -12.75 -25.89 -9.33
CA SER A 234 -13.47 -25.09 -8.33
C SER A 234 -13.44 -23.63 -8.73
N LEU A 235 -14.57 -22.94 -8.59
CA LEU A 235 -14.66 -21.49 -8.68
C LEU A 235 -14.79 -20.94 -7.27
N LEU A 236 -13.93 -19.98 -6.94
CA LEU A 236 -13.82 -19.36 -5.63
C LEU A 236 -14.11 -17.89 -5.72
N GLY A 237 -14.80 -17.32 -4.76
CA GLY A 237 -15.08 -15.90 -4.69
C GLY A 237 -15.08 -15.37 -3.26
N ASP A 238 -14.54 -14.19 -3.06
CA ASP A 238 -14.65 -13.43 -1.81
C ASP A 238 -14.92 -11.97 -2.15
N LEU A 239 -16.05 -11.44 -1.68
CA LEU A 239 -16.42 -10.04 -1.78
C LEU A 239 -16.46 -9.47 -0.38
N LYS A 240 -15.69 -8.40 -0.13
CA LYS A 240 -15.58 -7.76 1.18
C LYS A 240 -15.76 -6.26 1.08
N TYR A 241 -16.69 -5.72 1.85
CA TYR A 241 -16.85 -4.29 2.07
C TYR A 241 -16.40 -3.94 3.48
N ARG A 242 -15.62 -2.89 3.64
CA ARG A 242 -15.18 -2.38 4.95
C ARG A 242 -15.31 -0.87 5.02
N TYR A 243 -15.75 -0.38 6.16
CA TYR A 243 -15.60 1.02 6.55
C TYR A 243 -14.39 1.16 7.47
N VAL A 244 -13.45 2.00 7.06
CA VAL A 244 -12.18 2.24 7.75
C VAL A 244 -12.30 3.51 8.57
N PHE A 245 -12.09 3.39 9.88
CA PHE A 245 -12.24 4.52 10.81
C PHE A 245 -11.10 5.52 10.68
N ALA A 246 -11.43 6.76 11.05
CA ALA A 246 -10.46 7.84 11.06
C ALA A 246 -9.32 7.56 12.06
N GLY A 247 -8.11 7.95 11.66
CA GLY A 247 -6.93 7.89 12.49
C GLY A 247 -6.10 9.16 12.38
N THR A 248 -5.16 9.35 13.28
CA THR A 248 -4.21 10.47 13.20
C THR A 248 -2.92 9.99 12.56
N GLU A 249 -2.56 10.62 11.45
CA GLU A 249 -1.33 10.36 10.71
C GLU A 249 -0.52 11.63 10.51
N ARG A 250 0.78 11.46 10.33
CA ARG A 250 1.64 12.56 9.89
C ARG A 250 1.62 12.65 8.38
N ARG A 251 1.20 13.79 7.84
CA ARG A 251 1.05 14.04 6.39
C ARG A 251 1.70 15.37 6.01
N SER A 252 2.22 15.44 4.79
CA SER A 252 2.76 16.67 4.20
C SER A 252 1.72 17.26 3.26
N PHE A 253 1.50 18.57 3.35
CA PHE A 253 0.47 19.29 2.62
C PHE A 253 1.08 20.31 1.67
N ASP A 254 0.53 20.40 0.46
CA ASP A 254 0.80 21.52 -0.44
C ASP A 254 -0.05 22.73 -0.07
N LEU A 255 0.41 23.91 -0.45
CA LEU A 255 -0.34 25.15 -0.27
C LEU A 255 -1.48 25.21 -1.29
N VAL A 256 -2.67 25.64 -0.85
CA VAL A 256 -3.88 25.69 -1.68
C VAL A 256 -3.66 26.43 -3.00
N ASN A 257 -2.91 27.53 -2.97
CA ASN A 257 -2.62 28.36 -4.15
C ASN A 257 -1.17 28.22 -4.64
N GLY A 258 -0.41 27.28 -4.07
CA GLY A 258 1.02 27.12 -4.37
C GLY A 258 1.33 26.07 -5.44
N GLY A 259 0.31 25.32 -5.88
CA GLY A 259 0.50 24.22 -6.82
C GLY A 259 1.11 22.96 -6.18
N ASP A 260 1.29 21.96 -7.03
CA ASP A 260 1.88 20.68 -6.64
C ASP A 260 3.35 20.87 -6.19
N TRP A 261 3.75 20.17 -5.13
CA TRP A 261 5.07 20.25 -4.50
C TRP A 261 5.41 21.58 -3.81
N SER A 262 4.46 22.52 -3.69
CA SER A 262 4.65 23.76 -2.91
C SER A 262 5.05 23.51 -1.44
N ARG A 263 4.86 22.31 -0.94
CA ARG A 263 5.39 21.86 0.36
C ARG A 263 6.91 21.93 0.48
N TYR A 264 7.65 22.00 -0.64
CA TYR A 264 9.11 22.11 -0.63
C TYR A 264 9.62 23.56 -0.75
N LEU A 265 8.74 24.53 -0.97
CA LEU A 265 9.11 25.95 -0.97
C LEU A 265 9.83 26.34 0.30
N ASP A 266 10.79 27.26 0.19
CA ASP A 266 11.39 27.86 1.37
C ASP A 266 10.41 28.79 2.05
N VAL A 267 10.34 28.73 3.36
CA VAL A 267 9.42 29.49 4.22
C VAL A 267 10.22 30.43 5.12
N VAL A 268 9.81 31.67 5.13
CA VAL A 268 10.29 32.68 6.09
C VAL A 268 9.21 32.89 7.13
N THR A 269 9.51 32.74 8.41
CA THR A 269 8.56 32.98 9.49
C THR A 269 8.70 34.42 10.01
N GLN A 270 7.61 35.02 10.50
CA GLN A 270 7.65 36.35 11.12
C GLN A 270 8.56 36.40 12.35
N ALA A 271 8.69 35.27 13.06
CA ALA A 271 9.52 35.18 14.26
C ALA A 271 11.03 35.17 13.92
N GLU A 272 11.39 34.65 12.76
CA GLU A 272 12.78 34.55 12.30
C GLU A 272 12.90 34.96 10.82
N PRO A 273 12.76 36.28 10.51
CA PRO A 273 12.68 36.75 9.13
C PRO A 273 13.99 36.60 8.35
N LEU A 274 15.10 36.34 9.01
CA LEU A 274 16.42 36.13 8.40
C LEU A 274 16.74 34.66 8.13
N ASN A 275 15.96 33.74 8.68
CA ASN A 275 16.18 32.29 8.55
C ASN A 275 15.13 31.69 7.60
N THR A 276 15.58 31.14 6.49
CA THR A 276 14.74 30.32 5.61
C THR A 276 14.66 28.89 6.14
N LEU A 277 13.45 28.38 6.26
CA LEU A 277 13.16 27.01 6.65
C LEU A 277 12.64 26.25 5.44
N SER A 278 13.06 25.00 5.27
CA SER A 278 12.44 24.15 4.25
C SER A 278 10.98 23.93 4.56
N GLY A 279 10.09 24.32 3.66
CA GLY A 279 8.63 24.25 3.85
C GLY A 279 8.14 22.85 4.15
N ILE A 280 8.78 21.79 3.59
CA ILE A 280 8.43 20.41 3.87
C ILE A 280 8.47 20.08 5.37
N ASN A 281 9.38 20.68 6.13
CA ASN A 281 9.46 20.49 7.57
C ASN A 281 8.33 21.23 8.30
N TYR A 282 7.90 22.37 7.75
CA TYR A 282 6.85 23.20 8.32
C TYR A 282 5.45 22.69 7.98
N PHE A 283 5.24 22.26 6.72
CA PHE A 283 3.93 21.79 6.22
C PHE A 283 3.65 20.31 6.47
N THR A 284 4.56 19.60 7.16
CA THR A 284 4.31 18.23 7.61
C THR A 284 3.76 18.23 9.02
N LYS A 285 2.47 17.93 9.15
CA LYS A 285 1.70 18.00 10.40
C LYS A 285 0.96 16.71 10.68
N TYR A 286 0.50 16.56 11.91
CA TYR A 286 -0.49 15.53 12.24
C TYR A 286 -1.86 15.97 11.76
N ALA A 287 -2.52 15.10 11.02
CA ALA A 287 -3.85 15.31 10.48
C ALA A 287 -4.75 14.11 10.78
N LYS A 288 -6.04 14.37 10.95
CA LYS A 288 -7.05 13.32 11.00
C LYS A 288 -7.32 12.85 9.57
N VAL A 289 -7.02 11.59 9.29
CA VAL A 289 -7.23 10.94 8.00
C VAL A 289 -8.41 9.99 8.14
N THR A 290 -9.35 10.06 7.22
CA THR A 290 -10.55 9.21 7.19
C THR A 290 -10.57 8.43 5.88
N PRO A 291 -10.03 7.19 5.84
CA PRO A 291 -9.94 6.41 4.60
C PRO A 291 -11.29 5.97 4.04
N GLN A 292 -12.35 6.01 4.85
CA GLN A 292 -13.73 5.69 4.47
C GLN A 292 -13.91 4.25 3.95
N SER A 293 -14.69 4.08 2.87
CA SER A 293 -15.10 2.76 2.37
C SER A 293 -14.07 2.10 1.48
N THR A 294 -13.89 0.79 1.65
CA THR A 294 -13.10 -0.07 0.76
C THR A 294 -13.92 -1.25 0.29
N ILE A 295 -13.72 -1.68 -0.94
CA ILE A 295 -14.27 -2.91 -1.52
C ILE A 295 -13.11 -3.74 -2.02
N ASP A 296 -13.07 -4.99 -1.60
CA ASP A 296 -12.13 -6.00 -2.07
C ASP A 296 -12.94 -7.12 -2.74
N LEU A 297 -12.64 -7.43 -3.98
CA LEU A 297 -13.18 -8.57 -4.71
C LEU A 297 -12.03 -9.48 -5.10
N TRP A 298 -12.14 -10.74 -4.79
CA TRP A 298 -11.23 -11.78 -5.24
C TRP A 298 -12.03 -12.91 -5.89
N LEU A 299 -11.57 -13.35 -7.06
CA LEU A 299 -12.13 -14.47 -7.81
C LEU A 299 -10.98 -15.37 -8.23
N ALA A 300 -11.17 -16.68 -8.13
CA ALA A 300 -10.19 -17.66 -8.59
C ALA A 300 -10.85 -18.89 -9.21
N ALA A 301 -10.12 -19.50 -10.14
CA ALA A 301 -10.38 -20.86 -10.61
C ALA A 301 -9.24 -21.75 -10.08
N HIS A 302 -9.62 -22.85 -9.48
CA HIS A 302 -8.72 -23.84 -8.92
C HIS A 302 -8.96 -25.17 -9.64
N TYR A 303 -7.90 -25.78 -10.11
CA TYR A 303 -7.93 -27.07 -10.79
C TYR A 303 -7.08 -28.06 -10.04
N THR A 304 -7.68 -29.18 -9.64
CA THR A 304 -7.03 -30.27 -8.94
C THR A 304 -7.03 -31.51 -9.81
N VAL A 305 -5.88 -32.16 -9.94
CA VAL A 305 -5.73 -33.45 -10.62
C VAL A 305 -4.69 -34.30 -9.86
N CYS A 306 -5.11 -35.45 -9.35
CA CYS A 306 -4.28 -36.28 -8.49
C CYS A 306 -3.66 -35.46 -7.33
N ASP A 307 -2.32 -35.36 -7.29
CA ASP A 307 -1.55 -34.60 -6.29
C ASP A 307 -1.21 -33.16 -6.74
N TRP A 308 -1.72 -32.69 -7.88
CA TRP A 308 -1.43 -31.38 -8.42
C TRP A 308 -2.58 -30.42 -8.23
N ASP A 309 -2.27 -29.27 -7.66
CA ASP A 309 -3.17 -28.14 -7.49
C ASP A 309 -2.67 -26.92 -8.25
N VAL A 310 -3.49 -26.36 -9.14
CA VAL A 310 -3.19 -25.14 -9.89
C VAL A 310 -4.29 -24.11 -9.66
N GLU A 311 -3.93 -22.94 -9.20
CA GLU A 311 -4.87 -21.83 -8.98
C GLU A 311 -4.52 -20.64 -9.86
N PHE A 312 -5.53 -20.06 -10.48
CA PHE A 312 -5.44 -18.79 -11.18
C PHE A 312 -6.48 -17.84 -10.61
N GLY A 313 -6.03 -16.73 -10.01
CA GLY A 313 -6.90 -15.77 -9.36
C GLY A 313 -6.71 -14.34 -9.84
N TYR A 314 -7.77 -13.57 -9.71
CA TYR A 314 -7.81 -12.14 -9.97
C TYR A 314 -8.33 -11.40 -8.76
N SER A 315 -7.67 -10.30 -8.37
CA SER A 315 -8.12 -9.44 -7.29
C SER A 315 -8.35 -8.01 -7.78
N LEU A 316 -9.46 -7.43 -7.36
CA LEU A 316 -9.82 -6.03 -7.59
C LEU A 316 -9.99 -5.37 -6.24
N TRP A 317 -9.34 -4.21 -6.08
CA TRP A 317 -9.45 -3.39 -4.89
C TRP A 317 -9.89 -1.98 -5.27
N TRP A 318 -10.86 -1.46 -4.55
CA TRP A 318 -11.34 -0.10 -4.68
C TRP A 318 -11.41 0.58 -3.31
N ARG A 319 -11.05 1.86 -3.27
CA ARG A 319 -11.16 2.71 -2.08
C ARG A 319 -11.78 4.05 -2.43
N GLN A 320 -12.68 4.50 -1.59
CA GLN A 320 -13.20 5.85 -1.65
C GLN A 320 -12.06 6.85 -1.42
N ARG A 321 -12.09 8.00 -2.08
CA ARG A 321 -11.10 9.06 -1.87
C ARG A 321 -11.28 9.68 -0.49
N GLU A 322 -10.16 9.99 0.15
CA GLU A 322 -10.07 10.71 1.42
C GLU A 322 -10.52 12.14 1.27
#